data_5b7043896a4d839f7572f6dc7fd77f5f
#
_entry.id   5b7043896a4d839f7572f6dc7fd77f5f
#
_cell.length_a   1.000
_cell.length_b   1.000
_cell.length_c   1.000
_cell.angle_alpha   90.00
_cell.angle_beta   90.00
_cell.angle_gamma   90.00
#
_symmetry.space_group_name_H-M   'P 1'
#
loop_
_entity.id
_entity.type
_entity.pdbx_description
1 polymer ?
#
loop_
_entity_poly.entity_id
_entity_poly.type
_entity_poly.pdbx_seq_one_letter_code
_entity_poly.pdbx_strand_id
1 'polypeptide(L)'
;VRAECDIPVVYEDAVGWVSGGEQDDNASDAAGNGQVCFEVKISGLAGGHSGVEIHKQHTNAIRLLASLLSHASGAADFRLVSLSGGGKENAIPKEAKAVVSVRSCDATTFEQSIKESAAVWMQEISATEPYAKIELEKTDIAADKVLNSHSTANVIYALWLSPDGVYRMSQEINGMVQTSLNLGTAYLEDDKLVYKYLIRSNTAAGKKLLLERVTTFVKHLSGNVVTMSDYPAWEYKSDSQLRKICVDSFTNVYGHEP
;
A
#
# COMPACT_ATOMS: atom_id res chain seq x y z
N VAL A 1 5.45 -1.41 -17.21
CA VAL A 1 6.52 -0.62 -16.56
C VAL A 1 6.60 -0.99 -15.09
N ARG A 2 7.78 -1.22 -14.59
CA ARG A 2 8.08 -1.23 -13.17
C ARG A 2 8.48 0.18 -12.75
N ALA A 3 7.91 0.67 -11.67
CA ALA A 3 8.28 1.96 -11.09
C ALA A 3 8.63 1.75 -9.61
N GLU A 4 9.84 2.13 -9.25
CA GLU A 4 10.29 2.23 -7.88
C GLU A 4 10.18 3.68 -7.45
N CYS A 5 9.50 3.91 -6.33
CA CYS A 5 9.27 5.22 -5.74
C CYS A 5 10.00 5.28 -4.41
N ASP A 6 10.70 6.36 -4.17
CA ASP A 6 11.31 6.68 -2.90
C ASP A 6 10.81 8.03 -2.39
N ILE A 7 10.47 8.10 -1.12
CA ILE A 7 10.06 9.34 -0.44
C ILE A 7 10.99 9.51 0.77
N PRO A 8 11.69 10.64 0.90
CA PRO A 8 12.56 10.89 2.03
C PRO A 8 11.77 10.97 3.33
N VAL A 9 12.31 10.40 4.39
CA VAL A 9 11.75 10.45 5.74
C VAL A 9 12.80 10.93 6.73
N VAL A 10 12.33 11.54 7.82
CA VAL A 10 13.17 12.07 8.88
C VAL A 10 12.80 11.38 10.19
N TYR A 11 13.81 10.89 10.87
CA TYR A 11 13.68 10.29 12.19
C TYR A 11 13.94 11.31 13.29
N GLU A 12 13.30 11.10 14.43
CA GLU A 12 13.53 11.81 15.69
C GLU A 12 13.75 10.82 16.84
N ASP A 13 14.35 11.27 17.93
CA ASP A 13 14.54 10.43 19.11
C ASP A 13 13.19 10.15 19.78
N ALA A 14 12.88 8.89 20.02
CA ALA A 14 11.60 8.48 20.56
C ALA A 14 11.34 9.05 21.97
N VAL A 15 12.38 9.18 22.78
CA VAL A 15 12.31 9.77 24.14
C VAL A 15 11.92 11.24 24.07
N GLY A 16 12.50 12.01 23.15
CA GLY A 16 12.21 13.43 22.97
C GLY A 16 10.77 13.69 22.56
N TRP A 17 10.22 12.84 21.70
CA TRP A 17 8.83 12.93 21.27
C TRP A 17 7.85 12.63 22.40
N VAL A 18 8.10 11.61 23.24
CA VAL A 18 7.18 11.19 24.30
C VAL A 18 7.13 12.20 25.44
N SER A 19 8.24 12.87 25.77
CA SER A 19 8.34 13.85 26.85
C SER A 19 7.68 15.20 26.53
N GLY A 20 7.20 15.41 25.28
CA GLY A 20 6.51 16.60 24.83
C GLY A 20 7.27 17.89 25.16
N GLY A 21 8.11 18.37 24.30
CA GLY A 21 8.98 19.55 24.29
C GLY A 21 8.85 20.74 25.25
N GLU A 22 8.11 20.65 26.34
CA GLU A 22 8.07 21.62 27.44
C GLU A 22 8.63 20.92 28.70
N GLN A 23 9.83 21.29 29.07
CA GLN A 23 10.38 21.04 30.40
C GLN A 23 9.57 21.88 31.40
N ASP A 24 8.49 21.33 31.91
CA ASP A 24 7.87 21.83 33.12
C ASP A 24 8.59 21.18 34.32
N ASP A 25 9.51 21.96 34.91
CA ASP A 25 10.41 21.52 35.99
C ASP A 25 9.66 21.10 37.29
N ASN A 26 8.33 21.00 37.28
CA ASN A 26 7.51 20.67 38.45
C ASN A 26 6.55 19.47 38.28
N ALA A 27 6.64 18.69 37.22
CA ALA A 27 5.76 17.51 37.03
C ALA A 27 6.34 16.27 37.77
N SER A 28 5.95 16.05 38.99
CA SER A 28 6.17 14.83 39.77
C SER A 28 5.22 13.67 39.43
N ASP A 29 4.79 13.54 38.17
CA ASP A 29 3.90 12.46 37.73
C ASP A 29 4.57 11.57 36.68
N ALA A 30 5.29 10.58 37.18
CA ALA A 30 5.95 9.51 36.41
C ALA A 30 4.98 8.56 35.68
N ALA A 31 3.68 8.81 35.67
CA ALA A 31 2.68 7.89 35.16
C ALA A 31 2.18 8.20 33.71
N GLY A 32 2.60 9.33 33.10
CA GLY A 32 2.09 9.76 31.78
C GLY A 32 3.12 9.79 30.64
N ASN A 33 4.40 9.76 30.93
CA ASN A 33 5.49 10.03 29.98
C ASN A 33 6.13 8.78 29.33
N GLY A 34 5.46 7.65 29.33
CA GLY A 34 5.94 6.44 28.67
C GLY A 34 5.47 6.32 27.22
N GLN A 35 6.22 5.54 26.44
CA GLN A 35 5.76 5.08 25.12
C GLN A 35 5.21 3.65 25.21
N VAL A 36 4.23 3.34 24.38
CA VAL A 36 3.73 2.00 24.14
C VAL A 36 3.87 1.72 22.65
N CYS A 37 4.56 0.64 22.31
CA CYS A 37 4.66 0.23 20.91
C CYS A 37 3.58 -0.80 20.58
N PHE A 38 2.98 -0.65 19.39
CA PHE A 38 2.02 -1.60 18.84
C PHE A 38 2.50 -2.10 17.48
N GLU A 39 2.34 -3.40 17.23
CA GLU A 39 2.38 -3.96 15.89
C GLU A 39 0.96 -4.07 15.35
N VAL A 40 0.71 -3.46 14.20
CA VAL A 40 -0.50 -3.65 13.38
C VAL A 40 -0.13 -4.56 12.24
N LYS A 41 -0.78 -5.73 12.15
CA LYS A 41 -0.46 -6.74 11.15
C LYS A 41 -1.70 -7.17 10.39
N ILE A 42 -1.56 -7.26 9.07
CA ILE A 42 -2.56 -7.77 8.15
C ILE A 42 -2.02 -9.05 7.53
N SER A 43 -2.83 -10.09 7.52
CA SER A 43 -2.49 -11.39 6.95
C SER A 43 -3.72 -12.13 6.42
N GLY A 44 -3.50 -13.25 5.72
CA GLY A 44 -4.58 -14.13 5.26
C GLY A 44 -5.39 -13.60 4.08
N LEU A 45 -4.99 -12.49 3.42
CA LEU A 45 -5.63 -12.02 2.21
C LEU A 45 -5.35 -12.97 1.03
N ALA A 46 -6.31 -13.07 0.10
CA ALA A 46 -6.23 -13.95 -1.06
C ALA A 46 -5.06 -13.57 -1.98
N GLY A 47 -4.84 -12.28 -2.19
CA GLY A 47 -3.83 -11.79 -3.12
C GLY A 47 -4.15 -12.17 -4.55
N GLY A 48 -3.12 -12.45 -5.35
CA GLY A 48 -3.29 -12.86 -6.73
C GLY A 48 -2.25 -12.27 -7.68
N HIS A 49 -2.31 -12.65 -8.95
CA HIS A 49 -1.44 -12.12 -9.98
C HIS A 49 -1.95 -10.76 -10.46
N SER A 50 -1.13 -9.72 -10.35
CA SER A 50 -1.50 -8.32 -10.67
C SER A 50 -1.88 -8.04 -12.14
N GLY A 51 -1.78 -9.01 -13.02
CA GLY A 51 -2.22 -8.91 -14.42
C GLY A 51 -3.49 -9.68 -14.68
N VAL A 52 -3.51 -10.96 -14.33
CA VAL A 52 -4.60 -11.88 -14.66
C VAL A 52 -5.77 -11.74 -13.68
N GLU A 53 -5.51 -11.38 -12.42
CA GLU A 53 -6.51 -11.37 -11.34
C GLU A 53 -6.83 -9.99 -10.80
N ILE A 54 -6.19 -8.94 -11.29
CA ILE A 54 -6.40 -7.57 -10.81
C ILE A 54 -7.87 -7.12 -10.91
N HIS A 55 -8.62 -7.65 -11.88
CA HIS A 55 -10.04 -7.37 -12.07
C HIS A 55 -10.93 -7.98 -10.98
N LYS A 56 -10.44 -8.95 -10.21
CA LYS A 56 -11.14 -9.55 -9.07
C LYS A 56 -11.18 -8.61 -7.85
N GLN A 57 -10.42 -7.52 -7.89
CA GLN A 57 -10.37 -6.47 -6.85
C GLN A 57 -10.03 -7.01 -5.46
N HIS A 58 -9.13 -8.02 -5.38
CA HIS A 58 -8.61 -8.48 -4.10
C HIS A 58 -7.97 -7.34 -3.32
N THR A 59 -8.16 -7.39 -2.00
CA THR A 59 -7.68 -6.35 -1.09
C THR A 59 -6.15 -6.33 -1.05
N ASN A 60 -5.57 -5.15 -1.22
CA ASN A 60 -4.14 -4.92 -1.08
C ASN A 60 -3.79 -4.65 0.40
N ALA A 61 -2.99 -5.54 1.01
CA ALA A 61 -2.64 -5.45 2.44
C ALA A 61 -1.94 -4.14 2.80
N ILE A 62 -1.10 -3.59 1.92
CA ILE A 62 -0.37 -2.32 2.17
C ILE A 62 -1.36 -1.17 2.28
N ARG A 63 -2.32 -1.10 1.38
CA ARG A 63 -3.35 -0.06 1.38
C ARG A 63 -4.31 -0.20 2.55
N LEU A 64 -4.68 -1.44 2.89
CA LEU A 64 -5.50 -1.70 4.07
C LEU A 64 -4.79 -1.24 5.35
N LEU A 65 -3.51 -1.58 5.52
CA LEU A 65 -2.70 -1.12 6.65
C LEU A 65 -2.65 0.42 6.72
N ALA A 66 -2.35 1.07 5.59
CA ALA A 66 -2.27 2.53 5.53
C ALA A 66 -3.62 3.20 5.82
N SER A 67 -4.75 2.59 5.43
CA SER A 67 -6.10 3.05 5.77
C SER A 67 -6.36 3.01 7.29
N LEU A 68 -6.00 1.91 7.96
CA LEU A 68 -6.14 1.76 9.41
C LEU A 68 -5.33 2.85 10.14
N LEU A 69 -4.08 3.04 9.73
CA LEU A 69 -3.19 4.05 10.31
C LEU A 69 -3.69 5.48 10.02
N SER A 70 -4.24 5.72 8.82
CA SER A 70 -4.85 7.01 8.48
C SER A 70 -6.06 7.32 9.34
N HIS A 71 -6.90 6.32 9.62
CA HIS A 71 -8.03 6.49 10.53
C HIS A 71 -7.56 6.80 11.95
N ALA A 72 -6.59 6.04 12.45
CA ALA A 72 -6.04 6.22 13.80
C ALA A 72 -5.35 7.59 13.98
N SER A 73 -4.73 8.15 12.92
CA SER A 73 -4.08 9.47 12.98
C SER A 73 -5.06 10.64 13.20
N GLY A 74 -6.34 10.43 12.96
CA GLY A 74 -7.39 11.39 13.30
C GLY A 74 -7.82 11.38 14.78
N ALA A 75 -7.45 10.34 15.53
CA ALA A 75 -7.90 10.12 16.89
C ALA A 75 -6.75 10.18 17.93
N ALA A 76 -5.56 9.75 17.56
CA ALA A 76 -4.41 9.66 18.46
C ALA A 76 -3.13 10.11 17.76
N ASP A 77 -2.21 10.71 18.51
CA ASP A 77 -0.86 11.03 18.02
C ASP A 77 0.05 9.81 18.18
N PHE A 78 0.69 9.41 17.09
CA PHE A 78 1.64 8.31 17.06
C PHE A 78 2.76 8.54 16.03
N ARG A 79 3.80 7.76 16.11
CA ARG A 79 4.93 7.78 15.18
C ARG A 79 5.18 6.40 14.60
N LEU A 80 5.49 6.33 13.31
CA LEU A 80 5.94 5.09 12.69
C LEU A 80 7.36 4.75 13.13
N VAL A 81 7.57 3.50 13.50
CA VAL A 81 8.87 2.88 13.81
C VAL A 81 9.36 2.07 12.62
N SER A 82 8.48 1.21 12.10
CA SER A 82 8.77 0.38 10.93
C SER A 82 7.51 0.11 10.12
N LEU A 83 7.71 -0.20 8.85
CA LEU A 83 6.64 -0.60 7.94
C LEU A 83 7.22 -1.55 6.89
N SER A 84 6.48 -2.62 6.60
CA SER A 84 6.77 -3.52 5.49
C SER A 84 5.49 -4.18 4.99
N GLY A 85 5.41 -4.41 3.67
CA GLY A 85 4.29 -5.11 3.06
C GLY A 85 4.59 -5.59 1.65
N GLY A 86 3.90 -6.68 1.25
CA GLY A 86 4.09 -7.32 -0.04
C GLY A 86 5.44 -8.02 -0.19
N GLY A 87 5.57 -8.81 -1.24
CA GLY A 87 6.80 -9.57 -1.50
C GLY A 87 7.30 -9.49 -2.94
N LYS A 88 6.41 -9.22 -3.89
CA LYS A 88 6.74 -9.13 -5.32
C LYS A 88 5.86 -8.09 -6.00
N GLU A 89 6.43 -7.32 -6.93
CA GLU A 89 5.71 -6.26 -7.64
C GLU A 89 4.54 -6.79 -8.50
N ASN A 90 4.64 -8.03 -8.98
CA ASN A 90 3.62 -8.66 -9.83
C ASN A 90 2.57 -9.47 -9.06
N ALA A 91 2.56 -9.40 -7.74
CA ALA A 91 1.56 -10.01 -6.88
C ALA A 91 0.81 -8.95 -6.08
N ILE A 92 -0.50 -9.14 -5.90
CA ILE A 92 -1.31 -8.32 -4.98
C ILE A 92 -0.88 -8.68 -3.56
N PRO A 93 -0.45 -7.71 -2.73
CA PRO A 93 0.03 -7.96 -1.37
C PRO A 93 -0.98 -8.67 -0.48
N LYS A 94 -0.57 -9.80 0.12
CA LYS A 94 -1.37 -10.60 1.05
C LYS A 94 -1.16 -10.21 2.50
N GLU A 95 -0.01 -9.59 2.78
CA GLU A 95 0.45 -9.30 4.13
C GLU A 95 1.11 -7.92 4.16
N ALA A 96 0.91 -7.23 5.27
CA ALA A 96 1.61 -6.00 5.60
C ALA A 96 1.63 -5.83 7.12
N LYS A 97 2.65 -5.14 7.63
CA LYS A 97 2.75 -4.80 9.04
C LYS A 97 3.44 -3.46 9.25
N ALA A 98 3.11 -2.84 10.35
CA ALA A 98 3.78 -1.65 10.86
C ALA A 98 3.95 -1.74 12.36
N VAL A 99 5.05 -1.22 12.87
CA VAL A 99 5.23 -0.93 14.28
C VAL A 99 5.08 0.57 14.46
N VAL A 100 4.30 0.96 15.45
CA VAL A 100 4.06 2.35 15.82
C VAL A 100 4.39 2.58 17.29
N SER A 101 4.92 3.75 17.60
CA SER A 101 5.10 4.24 18.96
C SER A 101 3.99 5.23 19.28
N VAL A 102 3.30 5.03 20.38
CA VAL A 102 2.16 5.82 20.85
C VAL A 102 2.47 6.32 22.25
N ARG A 103 2.11 7.56 22.58
CA ARG A 103 2.22 8.02 23.98
C ARG A 103 1.28 7.23 24.87
N SER A 104 1.70 6.91 26.09
CA SER A 104 0.90 6.10 27.02
C SER A 104 -0.50 6.66 27.25
N CYS A 105 -0.66 7.99 27.27
CA CYS A 105 -1.97 8.65 27.41
C CYS A 105 -2.90 8.42 26.19
N ASP A 106 -2.34 8.21 25.00
CA ASP A 106 -3.09 8.03 23.74
C ASP A 106 -3.28 6.55 23.39
N ALA A 107 -2.63 5.63 24.12
CA ALA A 107 -2.58 4.20 23.79
C ALA A 107 -3.98 3.56 23.67
N THR A 108 -4.90 3.87 24.60
CA THR A 108 -6.26 3.33 24.58
C THR A 108 -7.05 3.87 23.40
N THR A 109 -6.92 5.16 23.08
CA THR A 109 -7.59 5.81 21.96
C THR A 109 -7.09 5.25 20.63
N PHE A 110 -5.77 5.06 20.49
CA PHE A 110 -5.17 4.43 19.33
C PHE A 110 -5.71 3.00 19.12
N GLU A 111 -5.66 2.18 20.17
CA GLU A 111 -6.14 0.79 20.14
C GLU A 111 -7.62 0.72 19.71
N GLN A 112 -8.46 1.57 20.29
CA GLN A 112 -9.88 1.63 19.96
C GLN A 112 -10.10 2.03 18.50
N SER A 113 -9.40 3.05 18.03
CA SER A 113 -9.51 3.54 16.65
C SER A 113 -9.10 2.49 15.61
N ILE A 114 -8.01 1.74 15.87
CA ILE A 114 -7.62 0.62 14.98
C ILE A 114 -8.70 -0.46 14.98
N LYS A 115 -9.26 -0.85 16.15
CA LYS A 115 -10.31 -1.88 16.23
C LYS A 115 -11.60 -1.46 15.49
N GLU A 116 -12.00 -0.21 15.62
CA GLU A 116 -13.19 0.32 14.93
C GLU A 116 -13.00 0.29 13.40
N SER A 117 -11.88 0.79 12.91
CA SER A 117 -11.57 0.76 11.49
C SER A 117 -11.41 -0.67 10.96
N ALA A 118 -10.79 -1.55 11.74
CA ALA A 118 -10.66 -2.97 11.41
C ALA A 118 -12.03 -3.66 11.27
N ALA A 119 -12.97 -3.37 12.16
CA ALA A 119 -14.33 -3.93 12.09
C ALA A 119 -15.06 -3.51 10.80
N VAL A 120 -14.92 -2.24 10.39
CA VAL A 120 -15.48 -1.74 9.12
C VAL A 120 -14.87 -2.47 7.93
N TRP A 121 -13.54 -2.59 7.90
CA TRP A 121 -12.86 -3.31 6.82
C TRP A 121 -13.23 -4.79 6.77
N MET A 122 -13.26 -5.48 7.90
CA MET A 122 -13.64 -6.90 7.95
C MET A 122 -15.07 -7.12 7.46
N GLN A 123 -16.00 -6.20 7.72
CA GLN A 123 -17.34 -6.27 7.16
C GLN A 123 -17.33 -6.12 5.63
N GLU A 124 -16.56 -5.15 5.10
CA GLU A 124 -16.50 -4.86 3.67
C GLU A 124 -15.87 -6.00 2.86
N ILE A 125 -14.77 -6.57 3.36
CA ILE A 125 -14.00 -7.58 2.60
C ILE A 125 -14.38 -9.04 2.91
N SER A 126 -15.31 -9.30 3.83
CA SER A 126 -15.65 -10.64 4.31
C SER A 126 -16.00 -11.65 3.21
N ALA A 127 -16.67 -11.19 2.15
CA ALA A 127 -17.09 -12.04 1.04
C ALA A 127 -15.94 -12.42 0.10
N THR A 128 -14.94 -11.55 -0.06
CA THR A 128 -13.82 -11.73 -0.99
C THR A 128 -12.56 -12.23 -0.31
N GLU A 129 -12.43 -11.98 0.99
CA GLU A 129 -11.25 -12.28 1.81
C GLU A 129 -11.62 -13.08 3.08
N PRO A 130 -12.15 -14.31 2.95
CA PRO A 130 -12.71 -15.05 4.09
C PRO A 130 -11.69 -15.47 5.15
N TYR A 131 -10.38 -15.41 4.83
CA TYR A 131 -9.30 -15.75 5.75
C TYR A 131 -8.51 -14.53 6.24
N ALA A 132 -8.98 -13.32 5.90
CA ALA A 132 -8.34 -12.08 6.32
C ALA A 132 -8.23 -11.98 7.84
N LYS A 133 -7.10 -11.46 8.31
CA LYS A 133 -6.87 -11.14 9.72
C LYS A 133 -6.25 -9.77 9.84
N ILE A 134 -6.76 -8.99 10.79
CA ILE A 134 -6.20 -7.71 11.22
C ILE A 134 -5.89 -7.89 12.70
N GLU A 135 -4.61 -7.87 13.04
CA GLU A 135 -4.09 -8.12 14.38
C GLU A 135 -3.44 -6.84 14.92
N LEU A 136 -3.72 -6.52 16.17
CA LEU A 136 -3.10 -5.41 16.91
C LEU A 136 -2.55 -5.96 18.20
N GLU A 137 -1.24 -5.90 18.36
CA GLU A 137 -0.56 -6.42 19.54
C GLU A 137 0.39 -5.37 20.12
N LYS A 138 0.45 -5.30 21.46
CA LYS A 138 1.52 -4.56 22.12
C LYS A 138 2.82 -5.33 21.94
N THR A 139 3.88 -4.60 21.66
CA THR A 139 5.21 -5.19 21.46
C THR A 139 6.22 -4.59 22.45
N ASP A 140 7.16 -5.41 22.88
CA ASP A 140 8.29 -4.99 23.74
C ASP A 140 9.43 -4.34 22.92
N ILE A 141 9.22 -4.06 21.65
CA ILE A 141 10.20 -3.34 20.82
C ILE A 141 10.35 -1.94 21.39
N ALA A 142 11.46 -1.70 22.07
CA ALA A 142 11.87 -0.35 22.42
C ALA A 142 12.37 0.35 21.15
N ALA A 143 11.65 1.36 20.70
CA ALA A 143 12.09 2.17 19.58
C ALA A 143 12.97 3.31 20.09
N ASP A 144 14.25 3.30 19.73
CA ASP A 144 15.15 4.43 20.02
C ASP A 144 14.86 5.62 19.09
N LYS A 145 14.44 5.33 17.86
CA LYS A 145 14.09 6.31 16.84
C LYS A 145 12.73 6.02 16.22
N VAL A 146 12.01 7.07 15.93
CA VAL A 146 10.71 7.07 15.27
C VAL A 146 10.71 8.06 14.11
N LEU A 147 9.85 7.86 13.13
CA LEU A 147 9.63 8.91 12.12
C LEU A 147 9.01 10.14 12.80
N ASN A 148 9.47 11.34 12.44
CA ASN A 148 8.79 12.55 12.92
C ASN A 148 7.34 12.63 12.42
N SER A 149 6.55 13.54 12.98
CA SER A 149 5.13 13.70 12.65
C SER A 149 4.87 13.86 11.15
N HIS A 150 5.64 14.71 10.49
CA HIS A 150 5.49 14.99 9.06
C HIS A 150 5.79 13.76 8.21
N SER A 151 6.89 13.05 8.50
CA SER A 151 7.26 11.83 7.78
C SER A 151 6.27 10.70 8.03
N THR A 152 5.77 10.54 9.27
CA THR A 152 4.72 9.58 9.59
C THR A 152 3.47 9.84 8.75
N ALA A 153 2.99 11.08 8.69
CA ALA A 153 1.84 11.45 7.87
C ALA A 153 2.09 11.22 6.38
N ASN A 154 3.25 11.62 5.85
CA ASN A 154 3.59 11.43 4.44
C ASN A 154 3.65 9.96 4.04
N VAL A 155 4.21 9.09 4.86
CA VAL A 155 4.24 7.63 4.62
C VAL A 155 2.82 7.07 4.54
N ILE A 156 1.96 7.41 5.51
CA ILE A 156 0.57 6.97 5.54
C ILE A 156 -0.18 7.46 4.29
N TYR A 157 -0.09 8.75 3.96
CA TYR A 157 -0.75 9.33 2.80
C TYR A 157 -0.20 8.78 1.49
N ALA A 158 1.12 8.57 1.39
CA ALA A 158 1.74 7.97 0.22
C ALA A 158 1.14 6.60 -0.10
N LEU A 159 0.94 5.77 0.89
CA LEU A 159 0.43 4.41 0.71
C LEU A 159 -1.10 4.36 0.59
N TRP A 160 -1.84 5.18 1.36
CA TRP A 160 -3.30 5.18 1.33
C TRP A 160 -3.87 5.83 0.07
N LEU A 161 -3.33 6.99 -0.34
CA LEU A 161 -3.80 7.74 -1.50
C LEU A 161 -3.16 7.31 -2.82
N SER A 162 -2.17 6.43 -2.77
CA SER A 162 -1.55 5.85 -3.95
C SER A 162 -2.59 5.16 -4.83
N PRO A 163 -2.55 5.38 -6.15
CA PRO A 163 -3.40 4.64 -7.07
C PRO A 163 -3.05 3.16 -7.03
N ASP A 164 -4.06 2.29 -7.08
CA ASP A 164 -3.92 0.84 -7.09
C ASP A 164 -5.15 0.18 -7.74
N GLY A 165 -4.97 -0.97 -8.40
CA GLY A 165 -6.06 -1.72 -9.00
C GLY A 165 -6.31 -1.40 -10.48
N VAL A 166 -7.54 -1.63 -10.93
CA VAL A 166 -7.96 -1.36 -12.31
C VAL A 166 -8.20 0.13 -12.50
N TYR A 167 -7.49 0.71 -13.46
CA TYR A 167 -7.66 2.10 -13.86
C TYR A 167 -8.64 2.26 -15.02
N ARG A 168 -8.61 1.32 -15.98
CA ARG A 168 -9.49 1.36 -17.15
C ARG A 168 -9.78 -0.05 -17.66
N MET A 169 -11.05 -0.30 -18.00
CA MET A 169 -11.48 -1.49 -18.74
C MET A 169 -11.44 -1.21 -20.25
N SER A 170 -11.20 -2.26 -21.03
CA SER A 170 -11.30 -2.17 -22.49
C SER A 170 -12.73 -1.85 -22.92
N GLN A 171 -12.85 -0.98 -23.92
CA GLN A 171 -14.15 -0.70 -24.56
C GLN A 171 -14.39 -1.60 -25.78
N GLU A 172 -13.36 -2.31 -26.23
CA GLU A 172 -13.41 -3.18 -27.42
C GLU A 172 -13.59 -4.65 -27.06
N ILE A 173 -13.04 -5.08 -25.92
CA ILE A 173 -13.12 -6.46 -25.45
C ILE A 173 -13.76 -6.48 -24.08
N ASN A 174 -14.94 -7.09 -23.98
CA ASN A 174 -15.66 -7.20 -22.74
C ASN A 174 -14.87 -8.00 -21.68
N GLY A 175 -14.87 -7.51 -20.45
CA GLY A 175 -14.15 -8.13 -19.31
C GLY A 175 -12.64 -7.97 -19.32
N MET A 176 -12.03 -7.38 -20.35
CA MET A 176 -10.59 -7.19 -20.43
C MET A 176 -10.15 -5.90 -19.73
N VAL A 177 -9.15 -6.01 -18.85
CA VAL A 177 -8.50 -4.84 -18.24
C VAL A 177 -7.59 -4.18 -19.26
N GLN A 178 -7.84 -2.91 -19.56
CA GLN A 178 -6.99 -2.11 -20.47
C GLN A 178 -5.78 -1.56 -19.74
N THR A 179 -5.99 -0.97 -18.56
CA THR A 179 -4.93 -0.30 -17.79
C THR A 179 -5.14 -0.55 -16.31
N SER A 180 -4.07 -0.97 -15.64
CA SER A 180 -4.05 -1.23 -14.20
C SER A 180 -2.67 -0.94 -13.62
N LEU A 181 -2.62 -0.80 -12.31
CA LEU A 181 -1.37 -0.82 -11.57
C LEU A 181 -1.56 -1.56 -10.25
N ASN A 182 -0.47 -2.08 -9.73
CA ASN A 182 -0.41 -2.80 -8.48
C ASN A 182 0.69 -2.20 -7.61
N LEU A 183 0.33 -1.75 -6.42
CA LEU A 183 1.27 -1.43 -5.35
C LEU A 183 1.74 -2.75 -4.75
N GLY A 184 2.87 -3.28 -5.23
CA GLY A 184 3.28 -4.65 -4.95
C GLY A 184 4.14 -4.82 -3.71
N THR A 185 4.94 -3.79 -3.34
CA THR A 185 5.79 -3.80 -2.14
C THR A 185 5.92 -2.41 -1.55
N ALA A 186 6.04 -2.31 -0.24
CA ALA A 186 6.38 -1.07 0.47
C ALA A 186 7.16 -1.39 1.74
N TYR A 187 8.20 -0.61 2.05
CA TYR A 187 8.99 -0.75 3.26
C TYR A 187 9.74 0.54 3.60
N LEU A 188 10.01 0.74 4.88
CA LEU A 188 10.95 1.77 5.34
C LEU A 188 12.36 1.21 5.27
N GLU A 189 13.28 1.94 4.66
CA GLU A 189 14.69 1.60 4.52
C GLU A 189 15.52 2.86 4.75
N ASP A 190 16.40 2.81 5.73
CA ASP A 190 17.24 3.93 6.14
C ASP A 190 16.43 5.24 6.32
N ASP A 191 16.62 6.21 5.44
CA ASP A 191 16.02 7.54 5.47
C ASP A 191 14.89 7.73 4.45
N LYS A 192 14.27 6.64 3.97
CA LYS A 192 13.21 6.73 2.95
C LYS A 192 12.14 5.63 3.08
N LEU A 193 10.93 5.97 2.64
CA LEU A 193 9.94 5.01 2.24
C LEU A 193 10.24 4.56 0.81
N VAL A 194 10.46 3.27 0.61
CA VAL A 194 10.59 2.65 -0.73
C VAL A 194 9.32 1.86 -1.03
N TYR A 195 8.72 2.10 -2.19
CA TYR A 195 7.57 1.30 -2.64
C TYR A 195 7.57 1.12 -4.15
N LYS A 196 7.03 -0.01 -4.61
CA LYS A 196 7.17 -0.44 -6.00
C LYS A 196 5.83 -0.75 -6.63
N TYR A 197 5.70 -0.25 -7.85
CA TYR A 197 4.54 -0.50 -8.71
C TYR A 197 4.87 -1.37 -9.90
N LEU A 198 3.87 -2.15 -10.31
CA LEU A 198 3.81 -2.70 -11.64
C LEU A 198 2.61 -2.11 -12.40
N ILE A 199 2.91 -1.25 -13.37
CA ILE A 199 1.93 -0.62 -14.24
C ILE A 199 1.78 -1.46 -15.51
N ARG A 200 0.56 -1.79 -15.87
CA ARG A 200 0.19 -2.55 -17.07
C ARG A 200 -0.82 -1.76 -17.90
N SER A 201 -0.62 -1.75 -19.21
CA SER A 201 -1.60 -1.22 -20.18
C SER A 201 -1.37 -1.85 -21.54
N ASN A 202 -2.44 -2.13 -22.25
CA ASN A 202 -2.37 -2.51 -23.66
C ASN A 202 -2.24 -1.31 -24.61
N THR A 203 -2.33 -0.06 -24.09
CA THR A 203 -2.09 1.16 -24.84
C THR A 203 -0.89 1.94 -24.32
N ALA A 204 -0.09 2.50 -25.22
CA ALA A 204 1.05 3.34 -24.85
C ALA A 204 0.60 4.60 -24.08
N ALA A 205 -0.51 5.21 -24.50
CA ALA A 205 -1.07 6.39 -23.85
C ALA A 205 -1.53 6.10 -22.41
N GLY A 206 -2.26 4.99 -22.16
CA GLY A 206 -2.72 4.61 -20.83
C GLY A 206 -1.57 4.36 -19.86
N LYS A 207 -0.52 3.67 -20.34
CA LYS A 207 0.71 3.44 -19.58
C LYS A 207 1.38 4.75 -19.18
N LYS A 208 1.56 5.67 -20.14
CA LYS A 208 2.20 6.97 -19.92
C LYS A 208 1.43 7.82 -18.91
N LEU A 209 0.12 7.98 -19.09
CA LEU A 209 -0.72 8.79 -18.19
C LEU A 209 -0.71 8.28 -16.76
N LEU A 210 -0.72 6.97 -16.57
CA LEU A 210 -0.70 6.39 -15.23
C LEU A 210 0.67 6.55 -14.56
N LEU A 211 1.75 6.41 -15.32
CA LEU A 211 3.10 6.69 -14.83
C LEU A 211 3.28 8.18 -14.47
N GLU A 212 2.76 9.10 -15.29
CA GLU A 212 2.78 10.54 -15.00
C GLU A 212 2.02 10.85 -13.70
N ARG A 213 0.85 10.21 -13.48
CA ARG A 213 0.07 10.37 -12.25
C ARG A 213 0.88 9.94 -11.01
N VAL A 214 1.50 8.75 -11.05
CA VAL A 214 2.35 8.25 -9.97
C VAL A 214 3.51 9.21 -9.74
N THR A 215 4.20 9.61 -10.80
CA THR A 215 5.37 10.52 -10.72
C THR A 215 4.99 11.88 -10.13
N THR A 216 3.86 12.45 -10.54
CA THR A 216 3.37 13.73 -10.01
C THR A 216 3.06 13.63 -8.52
N PHE A 217 2.38 12.55 -8.11
CA PHE A 217 2.06 12.31 -6.71
C PHE A 217 3.31 12.16 -5.84
N VAL A 218 4.27 11.33 -6.27
CA VAL A 218 5.54 11.11 -5.55
C VAL A 218 6.35 12.39 -5.42
N LYS A 219 6.44 13.18 -6.50
CA LYS A 219 7.14 14.47 -6.49
C LYS A 219 6.51 15.47 -5.53
N HIS A 220 5.17 15.46 -5.37
CA HIS A 220 4.49 16.31 -4.39
C HIS A 220 4.92 15.99 -2.95
N LEU A 221 5.30 14.75 -2.68
CA LEU A 221 5.84 14.30 -1.40
C LEU A 221 7.39 14.41 -1.34
N SER A 222 8.00 15.21 -2.22
CA SER A 222 9.45 15.39 -2.34
C SER A 222 10.22 14.12 -2.69
N GLY A 223 9.52 13.11 -3.23
CA GLY A 223 10.10 11.83 -3.60
C GLY A 223 10.59 11.79 -5.05
N ASN A 224 11.17 10.66 -5.41
CA ASN A 224 11.68 10.35 -6.73
C ASN A 224 11.07 9.07 -7.28
N VAL A 225 11.00 8.92 -8.61
CA VAL A 225 10.51 7.73 -9.31
C VAL A 225 11.54 7.26 -10.31
N VAL A 226 11.98 6.03 -10.14
CA VAL A 226 12.86 5.34 -11.09
C VAL A 226 12.04 4.31 -11.85
N THR A 227 12.06 4.40 -13.18
CA THR A 227 11.36 3.43 -14.05
C THR A 227 12.32 2.36 -14.53
N MET A 228 11.87 1.11 -14.47
CA MET A 228 12.62 -0.06 -14.90
C MET A 228 11.77 -0.96 -15.79
N SER A 229 12.40 -1.68 -16.70
CA SER A 229 11.75 -2.75 -17.51
C SER A 229 10.48 -2.25 -18.22
N ASP A 230 10.61 -1.20 -19.03
CA ASP A 230 9.51 -0.71 -19.85
C ASP A 230 9.38 -1.53 -21.14
N TYR A 231 8.28 -2.28 -21.24
CA TYR A 231 7.91 -3.02 -22.44
C TYR A 231 6.93 -2.20 -23.28
N PRO A 232 7.01 -2.27 -24.65
CA PRO A 232 6.01 -1.70 -25.52
C PRO A 232 4.60 -2.22 -25.19
N ALA A 233 3.60 -1.39 -25.39
CA ALA A 233 2.21 -1.82 -25.34
C ALA A 233 1.89 -2.70 -26.57
N TRP A 234 1.02 -3.69 -26.38
CA TRP A 234 0.46 -4.48 -27.47
C TRP A 234 -1.01 -4.08 -27.62
N GLU A 235 -1.23 -3.13 -28.51
CA GLU A 235 -2.58 -2.64 -28.77
C GLU A 235 -3.41 -3.68 -29.50
N TYR A 236 -4.67 -3.80 -29.12
CA TYR A 236 -5.61 -4.68 -29.79
C TYR A 236 -5.87 -4.17 -31.22
N LYS A 237 -5.84 -5.08 -32.19
CA LYS A 237 -6.22 -4.84 -33.59
C LYS A 237 -7.23 -5.89 -34.00
N SER A 238 -8.45 -5.45 -34.30
CA SER A 238 -9.55 -6.34 -34.72
C SER A 238 -9.25 -7.07 -36.05
N ASP A 239 -8.48 -6.45 -36.95
CA ASP A 239 -8.10 -6.92 -38.28
C ASP A 239 -6.73 -7.62 -38.31
N SER A 240 -6.18 -8.04 -37.18
CA SER A 240 -4.88 -8.69 -37.10
C SER A 240 -4.88 -10.05 -37.82
N GLN A 241 -4.07 -10.18 -38.90
CA GLN A 241 -3.88 -11.44 -39.60
C GLN A 241 -3.34 -12.54 -38.70
N LEU A 242 -2.37 -12.22 -37.82
CA LEU A 242 -1.82 -13.17 -36.85
C LEU A 242 -2.91 -13.75 -35.94
N ARG A 243 -3.78 -12.87 -35.39
CA ARG A 243 -4.90 -13.32 -34.56
C ARG A 243 -5.83 -14.25 -35.33
N LYS A 244 -6.17 -13.92 -36.58
CA LYS A 244 -7.02 -14.76 -37.42
C LYS A 244 -6.41 -16.16 -37.59
N ILE A 245 -5.11 -16.23 -37.96
CA ILE A 245 -4.40 -17.51 -38.12
C ILE A 245 -4.41 -18.31 -36.82
N CYS A 246 -4.19 -17.66 -35.68
CA CYS A 246 -4.21 -18.34 -34.38
C CYS A 246 -5.61 -18.88 -34.02
N VAL A 247 -6.66 -18.08 -34.24
CA VAL A 247 -8.05 -18.52 -34.03
C VAL A 247 -8.41 -19.69 -34.94
N ASP A 248 -8.13 -19.57 -36.24
CA ASP A 248 -8.40 -20.62 -37.22
C ASP A 248 -7.66 -21.92 -36.85
N SER A 249 -6.40 -21.81 -36.46
CA SER A 249 -5.59 -22.98 -36.05
C SER A 249 -6.16 -23.62 -34.77
N PHE A 250 -6.55 -22.82 -33.78
CA PHE A 250 -7.15 -23.31 -32.54
C PHE A 250 -8.50 -24.01 -32.83
N THR A 251 -9.36 -23.38 -33.63
CA THR A 251 -10.64 -23.94 -34.01
C THR A 251 -10.49 -25.26 -34.78
N ASN A 252 -9.51 -25.35 -35.66
CA ASN A 252 -9.22 -26.58 -36.41
C ASN A 252 -8.76 -27.74 -35.49
N VAL A 253 -8.07 -27.44 -34.40
CA VAL A 253 -7.58 -28.47 -33.46
C VAL A 253 -8.64 -28.86 -32.44
N TYR A 254 -9.38 -27.89 -31.90
CA TYR A 254 -10.29 -28.09 -30.75
C TYR A 254 -11.77 -28.10 -31.12
N GLY A 255 -12.14 -27.75 -32.37
CA GLY A 255 -13.53 -27.76 -32.84
C GLY A 255 -14.42 -26.62 -32.34
N HIS A 256 -13.87 -25.62 -31.65
CA HIS A 256 -14.56 -24.41 -31.15
C HIS A 256 -13.61 -23.22 -31.15
N GLU A 257 -14.14 -22.02 -31.14
CA GLU A 257 -13.36 -20.79 -30.98
C GLU A 257 -12.73 -20.70 -29.57
N PRO A 258 -11.53 -20.04 -29.46
CA PRO A 258 -10.82 -19.88 -28.19
C PRO A 258 -11.53 -18.93 -27.23
#